data_fcd5005f17a3c9851b1c3721e873a820
#
_entry.id   fcd5005f17a3c9851b1c3721e873a820
#
_cell.length_a   1.000
_cell.length_b   1.000
_cell.length_c   1.000
_cell.angle_alpha   90.00
_cell.angle_beta   90.00
_cell.angle_gamma   90.00
#
_symmetry.space_group_name_H-M   'P 1'
#
loop_
_entity.id
_entity.type
_entity.pdbx_description
1 polymer ?
#
loop_
_entity_poly.entity_id
_entity_poly.type
_entity_poly.pdbx_seq_one_letter_code
_entity_poly.pdbx_strand_id
1 'polypeptide(L)'
;MATSLIVPRPIQTLTGDIGKPLLTLHGDLDTLLPIEQDSDVYTRLVRQAGNGNMHRYYVIGKGNHVDSFYDDNKSRLRPMLPCHRDAFEALEASVQRGVRPPDSGFVPKPKNGDVVNNCSIESAR
;
A
#
# COMPACT_ATOMS: atom_id res chain seq x y z
N MET A 1 1.86 -13.69 -42.56
CA MET A 1 1.44 -12.42 -42.86
C MET A 1 2.02 -11.31 -42.02
N ALA A 2 2.36 -10.29 -42.69
CA ALA A 2 2.98 -9.16 -42.07
C ALA A 2 2.15 -8.51 -40.96
N THR A 3 0.83 -8.60 -41.06
CA THR A 3 -0.07 -8.01 -40.08
C THR A 3 0.10 -8.58 -38.67
N SER A 4 0.53 -9.82 -38.54
CA SER A 4 0.77 -10.42 -37.24
C SER A 4 1.97 -9.78 -36.53
N LEU A 5 2.85 -9.12 -37.28
CA LEU A 5 4.03 -8.45 -36.75
C LEU A 5 3.71 -7.06 -36.19
N ILE A 6 2.52 -6.56 -36.49
CA ILE A 6 2.07 -5.23 -36.09
C ILE A 6 0.99 -5.32 -35.02
N VAL A 7 0.79 -6.48 -34.46
CA VAL A 7 -0.10 -6.60 -33.31
C VAL A 7 0.46 -5.72 -32.19
N PRO A 8 -0.23 -4.63 -31.84
CA PRO A 8 0.23 -3.81 -30.74
C PRO A 8 0.36 -4.71 -29.52
N ARG A 9 1.46 -4.61 -28.80
CA ARG A 9 1.55 -5.23 -27.49
C ARG A 9 0.29 -4.85 -26.73
N PRO A 10 -0.47 -5.81 -26.19
CA PRO A 10 -1.58 -5.44 -25.38
C PRO A 10 -1.05 -4.50 -24.32
N ILE A 11 -1.69 -3.33 -24.18
CA ILE A 11 -1.48 -2.48 -23.03
C ILE A 11 -1.62 -3.38 -21.83
N GLN A 12 -0.57 -3.47 -21.01
CA GLN A 12 -0.63 -4.30 -19.82
C GLN A 12 -1.68 -3.72 -18.90
N THR A 13 -2.86 -4.29 -18.93
CA THR A 13 -3.93 -3.93 -18.02
C THR A 13 -3.74 -4.73 -16.75
N LEU A 14 -3.69 -4.05 -15.63
CA LEU A 14 -3.65 -4.71 -14.33
C LEU A 14 -4.95 -5.46 -14.10
N THR A 15 -4.85 -6.71 -13.71
CA THR A 15 -6.01 -7.60 -13.54
C THR A 15 -6.31 -7.88 -12.07
N GLY A 16 -5.38 -7.57 -11.16
CA GLY A 16 -5.48 -7.97 -9.77
C GLY A 16 -5.14 -9.43 -9.52
N ASP A 17 -4.67 -10.15 -10.53
CA ASP A 17 -4.21 -11.55 -10.37
C ASP A 17 -2.76 -11.54 -9.88
N ILE A 18 -2.61 -11.33 -8.57
CA ILE A 18 -1.31 -11.11 -7.95
C ILE A 18 -0.48 -12.37 -7.75
N GLY A 19 -1.10 -13.53 -7.65
CA GLY A 19 -0.42 -14.83 -7.54
C GLY A 19 0.41 -15.06 -6.28
N LYS A 20 0.69 -14.02 -5.49
CA LYS A 20 1.49 -14.07 -4.26
C LYS A 20 0.93 -13.09 -3.24
N PRO A 21 1.23 -13.28 -1.94
CA PRO A 21 0.83 -12.31 -0.92
C PRO A 21 1.38 -10.90 -1.22
N LEU A 22 0.53 -9.91 -1.01
CA LEU A 22 0.85 -8.51 -1.26
C LEU A 22 0.36 -7.65 -0.11
N LEU A 23 1.23 -6.79 0.40
CA LEU A 23 0.85 -5.72 1.32
C LEU A 23 1.01 -4.40 0.58
N THR A 24 -0.07 -3.62 0.51
CA THR A 24 -0.09 -2.30 -0.12
C THR A 24 -0.26 -1.23 0.93
N LEU A 25 0.57 -0.20 0.87
CA LEU A 25 0.43 0.99 1.71
C LEU A 25 0.25 2.21 0.81
N HIS A 26 -0.67 3.08 1.16
CA HIS A 26 -0.88 4.32 0.41
C HIS A 26 -1.27 5.42 1.40
N GLY A 27 -0.60 6.56 1.30
CA GLY A 27 -0.92 7.73 2.12
C GLY A 27 -2.18 8.43 1.64
N ASP A 28 -3.07 8.77 2.54
CA ASP A 28 -4.34 9.42 2.18
C ASP A 28 -4.17 10.88 1.73
N LEU A 29 -2.99 11.46 1.95
CA LEU A 29 -2.62 12.79 1.45
C LEU A 29 -1.61 12.72 0.32
N ASP A 30 -1.59 11.63 -0.43
CA ASP A 30 -0.72 11.49 -1.59
C ASP A 30 -1.13 12.50 -2.66
N THR A 31 -0.21 13.43 -2.97
CA THR A 31 -0.46 14.52 -3.91
C THR A 31 -0.05 14.19 -5.34
N LEU A 32 0.62 13.07 -5.54
CA LEU A 32 1.03 12.61 -6.87
C LEU A 32 0.07 11.60 -7.44
N LEU A 33 -0.33 10.62 -6.63
CA LEU A 33 -1.25 9.57 -7.04
C LEU A 33 -2.45 9.58 -6.09
N PRO A 34 -3.57 10.19 -6.49
CA PRO A 34 -4.77 10.19 -5.66
C PRO A 34 -5.20 8.76 -5.32
N ILE A 35 -5.38 8.49 -4.04
CA ILE A 35 -5.62 7.15 -3.54
C ILE A 35 -6.88 6.52 -4.15
N GLU A 36 -7.90 7.34 -4.40
CA GLU A 36 -9.18 6.88 -4.96
C GLU A 36 -9.05 6.41 -6.40
N GLN A 37 -8.03 6.87 -7.11
CA GLN A 37 -7.80 6.53 -8.52
C GLN A 37 -6.69 5.50 -8.70
N ASP A 38 -6.00 5.14 -7.63
CA ASP A 38 -4.87 4.22 -7.66
C ASP A 38 -5.10 3.02 -6.76
N SER A 39 -4.65 3.06 -5.52
CA SER A 39 -4.69 1.88 -4.65
C SER A 39 -6.10 1.41 -4.33
N ASP A 40 -7.07 2.30 -4.21
CA ASP A 40 -8.46 1.90 -4.02
C ASP A 40 -8.98 1.10 -5.22
N VAL A 41 -8.64 1.52 -6.43
CA VAL A 41 -9.01 0.81 -7.65
C VAL A 41 -8.31 -0.54 -7.72
N TYR A 42 -7.01 -0.57 -7.45
CA TYR A 42 -6.24 -1.80 -7.51
C TYR A 42 -6.74 -2.83 -6.50
N THR A 43 -7.08 -2.39 -5.30
CA THR A 43 -7.63 -3.25 -4.26
C THR A 43 -8.93 -3.92 -4.71
N ARG A 44 -9.79 -3.17 -5.41
CA ARG A 44 -11.01 -3.75 -5.99
C ARG A 44 -10.70 -4.79 -7.05
N LEU A 45 -9.71 -4.53 -7.91
CA LEU A 45 -9.29 -5.50 -8.93
C LEU A 45 -8.78 -6.79 -8.31
N VAL A 46 -7.97 -6.70 -7.27
CA VAL A 46 -7.46 -7.88 -6.55
C VAL A 46 -8.61 -8.69 -5.96
N ARG A 47 -9.58 -8.02 -5.37
CA ARG A 47 -10.76 -8.68 -4.81
C ARG A 47 -11.61 -9.34 -5.89
N GLN A 48 -11.84 -8.65 -7.00
CA GLN A 48 -12.60 -9.17 -8.12
C GLN A 48 -11.93 -10.38 -8.77
N ALA A 49 -10.60 -10.42 -8.77
CA ALA A 49 -9.84 -11.57 -9.26
C ALA A 49 -9.83 -12.76 -8.28
N GLY A 50 -10.48 -12.62 -7.13
CA GLY A 50 -10.55 -13.69 -6.13
C GLY A 50 -9.35 -13.77 -5.21
N ASN A 51 -8.49 -12.75 -5.18
CA ASN A 51 -7.22 -12.77 -4.44
C ASN A 51 -7.23 -11.92 -3.17
N GLY A 52 -8.40 -11.50 -2.70
CA GLY A 52 -8.52 -10.65 -1.52
C GLY A 52 -7.91 -11.25 -0.26
N ASN A 53 -7.89 -12.58 -0.15
CA ASN A 53 -7.29 -13.25 1.00
C ASN A 53 -5.75 -13.18 1.03
N MET A 54 -5.12 -12.88 -0.11
CA MET A 54 -3.67 -12.70 -0.20
C MET A 54 -3.25 -11.23 -0.12
N HIS A 55 -4.19 -10.32 -0.04
CA HIS A 55 -3.91 -8.89 -0.09
C HIS A 55 -4.29 -8.23 1.24
N ARG A 56 -3.42 -7.36 1.71
CA ARG A 56 -3.72 -6.41 2.79
C ARG A 56 -3.46 -5.02 2.28
N TYR A 57 -4.39 -4.13 2.55
CA TYR A 57 -4.33 -2.75 2.11
C TYR A 57 -4.42 -1.82 3.32
N TYR A 58 -3.35 -1.07 3.56
CA TYR A 58 -3.26 -0.14 4.68
C TYR A 58 -3.27 1.30 4.14
N VAL A 59 -4.30 2.05 4.48
CA VAL A 59 -4.36 3.47 4.19
C VAL A 59 -3.67 4.20 5.34
N ILE A 60 -2.57 4.88 5.02
CA ILE A 60 -1.75 5.55 6.03
C ILE A 60 -2.25 6.98 6.21
N GLY A 61 -2.87 7.25 7.34
CA GLY A 61 -3.39 8.57 7.67
C GLY A 61 -2.28 9.61 7.73
N LYS A 62 -2.47 10.72 7.01
CA LYS A 62 -1.51 11.83 6.91
C LYS A 62 -0.22 11.46 6.18
N GLY A 63 -0.19 10.35 5.45
CA GLY A 63 0.93 9.99 4.61
C GLY A 63 0.86 10.68 3.26
N ASN A 64 2.02 11.06 2.71
CA ASN A 64 2.15 11.56 1.35
C ASN A 64 2.84 10.51 0.48
N HIS A 65 3.09 10.82 -0.78
CA HIS A 65 3.77 9.92 -1.70
C HIS A 65 5.23 9.70 -1.29
N VAL A 66 5.91 10.77 -0.87
CA VAL A 66 7.31 10.74 -0.46
C VAL A 66 7.48 11.44 0.89
N ASP A 67 8.54 11.06 1.62
CA ASP A 67 8.79 11.62 2.93
C ASP A 67 9.54 12.95 2.91
N SER A 68 10.03 13.39 1.75
CA SER A 68 10.78 14.63 1.61
C SER A 68 9.98 15.88 2.00
N PHE A 69 8.66 15.81 1.99
CA PHE A 69 7.82 16.94 2.39
C PHE A 69 7.52 17.00 3.89
N TYR A 70 7.92 15.97 4.64
CA TYR A 70 7.56 15.88 6.05
C TYR A 70 8.15 17.00 6.89
N ASP A 71 9.43 17.32 6.70
CA ASP A 71 10.13 18.29 7.56
C ASP A 71 9.50 19.68 7.52
N ASP A 72 8.95 20.06 6.37
CA ASP A 72 8.27 21.34 6.20
C ASP A 72 6.78 21.30 6.55
N ASN A 73 6.24 20.13 6.86
CA ASN A 73 4.80 19.93 7.06
C ASN A 73 4.49 18.96 8.21
N LYS A 74 5.25 19.04 9.28
CA LYS A 74 5.16 18.08 10.40
C LYS A 74 3.79 18.02 11.07
N SER A 75 3.06 19.14 11.07
CA SER A 75 1.72 19.16 11.66
C SER A 75 0.67 18.45 10.80
N ARG A 76 0.91 18.33 9.50
CA ARG A 76 -0.03 17.76 8.54
C ARG A 76 0.32 16.35 8.12
N LEU A 77 1.61 16.04 8.02
CA LEU A 77 2.09 14.81 7.45
C LEU A 77 2.72 13.90 8.50
N ARG A 78 2.84 12.64 8.15
CA ARG A 78 3.69 11.68 8.83
C ARG A 78 4.60 11.01 7.80
N PRO A 79 5.80 10.57 8.19
CA PRO A 79 6.63 9.79 7.27
C PRO A 79 6.00 8.43 6.95
N MET A 80 6.15 8.00 5.71
CA MET A 80 5.67 6.70 5.24
C MET A 80 6.66 5.57 5.52
N LEU A 81 7.96 5.88 5.51
CA LEU A 81 9.00 4.85 5.60
C LEU A 81 8.91 3.97 6.86
N PRO A 82 8.61 4.51 8.06
CA PRO A 82 8.42 3.64 9.22
C PRO A 82 7.28 2.64 9.04
N CYS A 83 6.20 3.03 8.37
CA CYS A 83 5.08 2.14 8.09
C CYS A 83 5.47 1.06 7.06
N HIS A 84 6.27 1.42 6.07
CA HIS A 84 6.79 0.44 5.12
C HIS A 84 7.70 -0.58 5.80
N ARG A 85 8.54 -0.15 6.74
CA ARG A 85 9.38 -1.08 7.50
C ARG A 85 8.55 -2.05 8.34
N ASP A 86 7.52 -1.53 9.01
CA ASP A 86 6.65 -2.37 9.83
C ASP A 86 5.89 -3.39 8.96
N ALA A 87 5.39 -2.95 7.81
CA ALA A 87 4.73 -3.83 6.86
C ALA A 87 5.69 -4.88 6.27
N PHE A 88 6.93 -4.49 5.99
CA PHE A 88 7.93 -5.43 5.49
C PHE A 88 8.22 -6.52 6.52
N GLU A 89 8.36 -6.16 7.78
CA GLU A 89 8.56 -7.13 8.85
C GLU A 89 7.37 -8.07 8.99
N ALA A 90 6.15 -7.54 8.86
CA ALA A 90 4.94 -8.36 8.88
C ALA A 90 4.87 -9.33 7.70
N LEU A 91 5.27 -8.87 6.51
CA LEU A 91 5.32 -9.72 5.32
C LEU A 91 6.36 -10.82 5.48
N GLU A 92 7.55 -10.47 5.98
CA GLU A 92 8.60 -11.44 6.24
C GLU A 92 8.15 -12.50 7.24
N ALA A 93 7.51 -12.10 8.33
CA ALA A 93 6.97 -13.02 9.32
C ALA A 93 5.92 -13.94 8.71
N SER A 94 5.09 -13.41 7.82
CA SER A 94 4.08 -14.19 7.13
C SER A 94 4.70 -15.28 6.25
N VAL A 95 5.71 -14.91 5.47
CA VAL A 95 6.36 -15.83 4.53
C VAL A 95 7.20 -16.87 5.27
N GLN A 96 7.96 -16.45 6.28
CA GLN A 96 8.92 -17.33 6.95
C GLN A 96 8.32 -18.15 8.09
N ARG A 97 7.33 -17.61 8.78
CA ARG A 97 6.78 -18.24 9.99
C ARG A 97 5.28 -18.45 9.94
N GLY A 98 4.62 -18.13 8.84
CA GLY A 98 3.18 -18.29 8.73
C GLY A 98 2.36 -17.37 9.65
N VAL A 99 2.95 -16.27 10.11
CA VAL A 99 2.24 -15.30 10.95
C VAL A 99 1.34 -14.44 10.06
N ARG A 100 0.05 -14.47 10.32
CA ARG A 100 -0.91 -13.70 9.54
C ARG A 100 -0.64 -12.19 9.69
N PRO A 101 -0.51 -11.43 8.58
CA PRO A 101 -0.38 -9.98 8.69
C PRO A 101 -1.63 -9.36 9.31
N PRO A 102 -1.52 -8.17 9.94
CA PRO A 102 -2.70 -7.45 10.42
C PRO A 102 -3.75 -7.25 9.33
N ASP A 103 -5.01 -7.20 9.70
CA ASP A 103 -6.09 -6.96 8.75
C ASP A 103 -5.93 -5.58 8.08
N SER A 104 -6.45 -5.47 6.86
CA SER A 104 -6.51 -4.20 6.12
C SER A 104 -7.26 -3.15 6.93
N GLY A 105 -6.89 -1.89 6.73
CA GLY A 105 -7.60 -0.81 7.38
C GLY A 105 -6.85 0.51 7.32
N PHE A 106 -7.40 1.50 8.01
CA PHE A 106 -6.83 2.82 8.12
C PHE A 106 -5.88 2.87 9.33
N VAL A 107 -4.66 3.32 9.08
CA VAL A 107 -3.62 3.48 10.11
C VAL A 107 -3.57 4.96 10.50
N PRO A 108 -4.11 5.35 11.65
CA PRO A 108 -4.17 6.77 12.01
C PRO A 108 -2.78 7.29 12.39
N LYS A 109 -2.55 8.58 12.12
CA LYS A 109 -1.39 9.26 12.71
C LYS A 109 -1.66 9.45 14.20
N PRO A 110 -0.81 8.93 15.09
CA PRO A 110 -1.02 9.13 16.52
C PRO A 110 -0.87 10.59 16.90
N LYS A 111 -1.63 11.03 17.89
CA LYS A 111 -1.53 12.42 18.41
C LYS A 111 -0.19 12.69 19.06
N ASN A 112 0.34 11.69 19.76
CA ASN A 112 1.60 11.75 20.45
C ASN A 112 2.44 10.55 20.04
N GLY A 113 3.75 10.71 20.07
CA GLY A 113 4.66 9.62 19.75
C GLY A 113 5.64 9.99 18.65
N ASP A 114 6.58 9.11 18.44
CA ASP A 114 7.67 9.29 17.49
C ASP A 114 7.27 8.69 16.13
N VAL A 115 6.62 9.51 15.30
CA VAL A 115 6.20 9.08 13.96
C VAL A 115 7.37 8.96 12.99
N VAL A 116 8.53 9.53 13.34
CA VAL A 116 9.73 9.47 12.49
C VAL A 116 10.36 8.07 12.56
N ASN A 117 10.30 7.44 13.72
CA ASN A 117 10.91 6.13 13.94
C ASN A 117 9.91 4.99 14.06
N ASN A 118 8.65 5.29 14.32
CA ASN A 118 7.65 4.27 14.65
C ASN A 118 6.40 4.39 13.79
N CYS A 119 5.87 3.23 13.45
CA CYS A 119 4.54 3.05 12.89
C CYS A 119 4.04 1.67 13.29
N SER A 120 2.75 1.53 13.52
CA SER A 120 2.15 0.24 13.78
C SER A 120 0.99 -0.01 12.82
N ILE A 121 1.19 -0.91 11.88
CA ILE A 121 0.09 -1.34 10.99
C ILE A 121 -0.94 -2.19 11.75
N GLU A 122 -0.60 -2.72 12.92
CA GLU A 122 -1.58 -3.39 13.79
C GLU A 122 -2.64 -2.43 14.30
N SER A 123 -2.38 -1.13 14.29
CA SER A 123 -3.38 -0.12 14.67
C SER A 123 -4.42 0.11 13.58
N ALA A 124 -4.32 -0.55 12.43
CA ALA A 124 -5.28 -0.43 11.33
C ALA A 124 -6.70 -0.80 11.79
N ARG A 125 -7.69 0.01 11.35
CA ARG A 125 -9.10 -0.16 11.70
C ARG A 125 -10.03 0.40 10.62
#